data_8758cdfb4d761ab4f4b094cf6cdd7a23
#
_entry.id   8758cdfb4d761ab4f4b094cf6cdd7a23
#
_cell.length_a   1.000
_cell.length_b   1.000
_cell.length_c   1.000
_cell.angle_alpha   90.00
_cell.angle_beta   90.00
_cell.angle_gamma   90.00
#
_symmetry.space_group_name_H-M   'P 1'
#
loop_
_entity.id
_entity.type
_entity.pdbx_description
1 polymer ?
#
loop_
_entity_poly.entity_id
_entity_poly.type
_entity_poly.pdbx_seq_one_letter_code
_entity_poly.pdbx_strand_id
1 'polypeptide(L)'
;MRKPMITRTITTTEATLLMADTVAAEMHNVTVTLPRTYKDNEAILKAARPLVETETDKAVSVVSVSTKETLYGMTEADFIQAATILPARAGQNVADSTDNA
;
A
#
# COMPACT_ATOMS: atom_id res chain seq x y z
N MET A 1 2.26 -16.30 31.37
CA MET A 1 1.37 -16.74 30.31
C MET A 1 1.38 -15.70 29.17
N ARG A 2 1.54 -16.16 27.95
CA ARG A 2 1.53 -15.27 26.80
C ARG A 2 0.11 -14.92 26.42
N LYS A 3 -0.11 -13.65 26.10
CA LYS A 3 -1.36 -13.25 25.48
C LYS A 3 -1.35 -13.65 24.00
N PRO A 4 -2.48 -14.11 23.47
CA PRO A 4 -2.57 -14.38 22.03
C PRO A 4 -2.30 -13.11 21.23
N MET A 5 -1.58 -13.27 20.12
CA MET A 5 -1.26 -12.17 19.22
C MET A 5 -1.79 -12.47 17.84
N ILE A 6 -2.39 -11.47 17.24
CA ILE A 6 -2.77 -11.51 15.84
C ILE A 6 -1.63 -10.80 15.08
N THR A 7 -1.00 -11.50 14.15
CA THR A 7 0.14 -10.94 13.42
C THR A 7 -0.12 -10.97 11.93
N ARG A 8 0.48 -10.01 11.25
CA ARG A 8 0.41 -9.94 9.80
C ARG A 8 1.66 -9.27 9.25
N THR A 9 2.25 -9.88 8.23
CA THR A 9 3.37 -9.30 7.52
C THR A 9 2.83 -8.51 6.33
N ILE A 10 3.24 -7.26 6.25
CA ILE A 10 2.85 -6.39 5.14
C ILE A 10 4.12 -6.01 4.38
N THR A 11 4.11 -6.29 3.08
CA THR A 11 5.21 -5.93 2.20
C THR A 11 4.84 -4.67 1.45
N THR A 12 5.70 -3.67 1.55
CA THR A 12 5.53 -2.40 0.85
C THR A 12 6.64 -2.23 -0.17
N THR A 13 6.40 -1.39 -1.16
CA THR A 13 7.40 -1.04 -2.16
C THR A 13 7.82 0.41 -1.95
N GLU A 14 9.14 0.61 -1.87
CA GLU A 14 9.69 1.95 -1.82
C GLU A 14 10.33 2.22 -3.16
N ALA A 15 9.84 3.22 -3.88
CA ALA A 15 10.31 3.54 -5.21
C ALA A 15 10.83 4.96 -5.26
N THR A 16 11.99 5.14 -5.90
CA THR A 16 12.52 6.46 -6.20
C THR A 16 12.22 6.76 -7.65
N LEU A 17 11.58 7.88 -7.89
CA LEU A 17 11.14 8.28 -9.22
C LEU A 17 11.93 9.47 -9.68
N LEU A 18 12.23 9.50 -10.98
CA LEU A 18 12.77 10.70 -11.63
C LEU A 18 11.59 11.57 -12.03
N MET A 19 11.57 12.79 -11.50
CA MET A 19 10.53 13.76 -11.78
C MET A 19 11.08 14.87 -12.64
N ALA A 20 10.23 15.43 -13.50
CA ALA A 20 10.59 16.58 -14.32
C ALA A 20 9.64 17.73 -14.02
N ASP A 21 10.20 18.86 -13.61
CA ASP A 21 9.44 20.09 -13.43
C ASP A 21 9.34 20.78 -14.78
N THR A 22 8.13 20.82 -15.33
CA THR A 22 7.92 21.34 -16.70
C THR A 22 8.04 22.84 -16.80
N VAL A 23 7.93 23.56 -15.68
CA VAL A 23 8.05 25.02 -15.67
C VAL A 23 9.51 25.42 -15.48
N ALA A 24 10.17 24.87 -14.46
CA ALA A 24 11.56 25.18 -14.17
C ALA A 24 12.54 24.46 -15.08
N ALA A 25 12.07 23.47 -15.84
CA ALA A 25 12.89 22.62 -16.71
C ALA A 25 14.00 21.91 -15.92
N GLU A 26 13.67 21.45 -14.73
CA GLU A 26 14.61 20.78 -13.83
C GLU A 26 14.13 19.39 -13.52
N MET A 27 15.08 18.50 -13.22
CA MET A 27 14.77 17.13 -12.82
C MET A 27 15.21 16.90 -11.39
N HIS A 28 14.44 16.10 -10.68
CA HIS A 28 14.75 15.75 -9.28
C HIS A 28 14.20 14.38 -8.95
N ASN A 29 14.65 13.82 -7.85
CA ASN A 29 14.18 12.50 -7.42
C ASN A 29 13.20 12.64 -6.26
N VAL A 30 12.17 11.79 -6.27
CA VAL A 30 11.19 11.71 -5.20
C VAL A 30 11.03 10.25 -4.81
N THR A 31 11.06 9.97 -3.52
CA THR A 31 10.85 8.62 -3.01
C THR A 31 9.43 8.50 -2.49
N VAL A 32 8.74 7.43 -2.87
CA VAL A 32 7.36 7.17 -2.45
C VAL A 32 7.25 5.74 -1.94
N THR A 33 6.42 5.55 -0.92
CA THR A 33 6.13 4.23 -0.38
C THR A 33 4.76 3.80 -0.85
N LEU A 34 4.70 2.64 -1.50
CA LEU A 34 3.47 2.09 -2.03
C LEU A 34 3.05 0.88 -1.17
N PRO A 35 1.74 0.68 -0.98
CA PRO A 35 1.25 -0.27 0.03
C PRO A 35 1.35 -1.74 -0.34
N ARG A 36 1.85 -2.07 -1.52
CA ARG A 36 1.97 -3.46 -1.96
C ARG A 36 3.13 -3.60 -2.93
N THR A 37 3.34 -4.83 -3.41
CA THR A 37 4.36 -5.09 -4.43
C THR A 37 3.75 -4.95 -5.82
N TYR A 38 4.60 -4.71 -6.82
CA TYR A 38 4.18 -4.46 -8.19
C TYR A 38 4.98 -5.33 -9.15
N LYS A 39 4.37 -5.63 -10.27
CA LYS A 39 4.90 -6.54 -11.26
C LYS A 39 6.15 -5.99 -11.97
N ASP A 40 6.12 -4.71 -12.31
CA ASP A 40 7.20 -4.08 -13.07
C ASP A 40 7.23 -2.57 -12.79
N ASN A 41 8.21 -1.89 -13.37
CA ASN A 41 8.38 -0.46 -13.16
C ASN A 41 7.22 0.36 -13.73
N GLU A 42 6.61 -0.10 -14.80
CA GLU A 42 5.47 0.58 -15.39
C GLU A 42 4.28 0.59 -14.43
N ALA A 43 4.01 -0.53 -13.78
CA ALA A 43 2.94 -0.62 -12.79
C ALA A 43 3.23 0.27 -11.58
N ILE A 44 4.50 0.33 -11.15
CA ILE A 44 4.92 1.21 -10.06
C ILE A 44 4.68 2.67 -10.44
N LEU A 45 5.10 3.06 -11.63
CA LEU A 45 4.96 4.42 -12.11
C LEU A 45 3.48 4.82 -12.17
N LYS A 46 2.65 3.93 -12.68
CA LYS A 46 1.21 4.17 -12.77
C LYS A 46 0.58 4.37 -11.40
N ALA A 47 0.99 3.56 -10.42
CA ALA A 47 0.46 3.65 -9.06
C ALA A 47 0.97 4.90 -8.34
N ALA A 48 2.21 5.31 -8.61
CA ALA A 48 2.84 6.42 -7.94
C ALA A 48 2.41 7.80 -8.48
N ARG A 49 2.06 7.88 -9.75
CA ARG A 49 1.73 9.15 -10.39
C ARG A 49 0.70 9.98 -9.62
N PRO A 50 -0.46 9.42 -9.21
CA PRO A 50 -1.44 10.23 -8.48
C PRO A 50 -0.95 10.71 -7.12
N LEU A 51 0.12 10.12 -6.60
CA LEU A 51 0.66 10.49 -5.29
C LEU A 51 1.73 11.58 -5.39
N VAL A 52 2.43 11.67 -6.50
CA VAL A 52 3.61 12.54 -6.63
C VAL A 52 3.48 13.62 -7.71
N GLU A 53 2.60 13.43 -8.69
CA GLU A 53 2.48 14.40 -9.78
C GLU A 53 1.64 15.61 -9.40
N THR A 54 2.07 16.76 -9.88
CA THR A 54 1.31 18.01 -9.79
C THR A 54 1.11 18.54 -11.21
N GLU A 55 0.54 19.74 -11.34
CA GLU A 55 0.37 20.35 -12.65
C GLU A 55 1.67 20.52 -13.40
N THR A 56 2.74 20.80 -12.67
CA THR A 56 4.04 21.14 -13.27
C THR A 56 5.09 20.06 -13.08
N ASP A 57 4.92 19.17 -12.10
CA ASP A 57 5.92 18.16 -11.78
C ASP A 57 5.40 16.79 -12.21
N LYS A 58 6.10 16.15 -13.15
CA LYS A 58 5.65 14.91 -13.76
C LYS A 58 6.65 13.78 -13.55
N ALA A 59 6.13 12.59 -13.31
CA ALA A 59 6.95 11.39 -13.15
C ALA A 59 7.39 10.87 -14.51
N VAL A 60 8.69 10.71 -14.68
CA VAL A 60 9.30 10.29 -15.96
C VAL A 60 9.61 8.80 -15.95
N SER A 61 10.29 8.34 -14.90
CA SER A 61 10.73 6.94 -14.84
C SER A 61 10.99 6.53 -13.40
N VAL A 62 11.14 5.21 -13.20
CA VAL A 62 11.54 4.65 -11.92
C VAL A 62 13.06 4.51 -11.91
N VAL A 63 13.71 5.11 -10.91
CA VAL A 63 15.16 5.08 -10.77
C VAL A 63 15.61 3.87 -9.98
N SER A 64 14.92 3.60 -8.86
CA SER A 64 15.25 2.46 -8.01
C SER A 64 14.01 1.96 -7.29
N VAL A 65 14.03 0.68 -6.92
CA VAL A 65 12.93 0.03 -6.24
C VAL A 65 13.48 -0.88 -5.17
N SER A 66 12.88 -0.84 -3.99
CA SER A 66 13.15 -1.82 -2.95
C SER A 66 11.85 -2.22 -2.29
N THR A 67 11.84 -3.38 -1.66
CA THR A 67 10.68 -3.84 -0.92
C THR A 67 11.05 -3.94 0.55
N LYS A 68 10.05 -3.75 1.40
CA LYS A 68 10.25 -3.82 2.84
C LYS A 68 9.11 -4.62 3.43
N GLU A 69 9.46 -5.59 4.27
CA GLU A 69 8.48 -6.37 5.01
C GLU A 69 8.43 -5.89 6.43
N THR A 70 7.24 -5.64 6.92
CA THR A 70 7.03 -5.23 8.30
C THR A 70 6.02 -6.17 8.93
N LEU A 71 6.40 -6.76 10.05
CA LEU A 71 5.50 -7.62 10.81
C LEU A 71 4.73 -6.76 11.81
N TYR A 72 3.42 -6.76 11.66
CA TYR A 72 2.53 -6.08 12.58
C TYR A 72 1.87 -7.07 13.50
N GLY A 73 1.68 -6.69 14.74
CA GLY A 73 1.00 -7.56 15.69
C GLY A 73 0.17 -6.74 16.67
N MET A 74 -0.89 -7.35 17.15
CA MET A 74 -1.69 -6.77 18.21
C MET A 74 -2.36 -7.89 18.98
N THR A 75 -2.74 -7.61 20.23
CA THR A 75 -3.49 -8.60 21.00
C THR A 75 -4.88 -8.77 20.41
N GLU A 76 -5.48 -9.93 20.69
CA GLU A 76 -6.84 -10.19 20.24
C GLU A 76 -7.82 -9.14 20.79
N ALA A 77 -7.63 -8.73 22.05
CA ALA A 77 -8.48 -7.71 22.65
C ALA A 77 -8.36 -6.38 21.89
N ASP A 78 -7.15 -5.98 21.54
CA ASP A 78 -6.93 -4.75 20.79
C ASP A 78 -7.51 -4.85 19.39
N PHE A 79 -7.40 -6.02 18.76
CA PHE A 79 -7.96 -6.25 17.45
C PHE A 79 -9.49 -6.09 17.47
N ILE A 80 -10.16 -6.73 18.45
CA ILE A 80 -11.61 -6.63 18.57
C ILE A 80 -12.04 -5.18 18.77
N GLN A 81 -11.29 -4.44 19.58
CA GLN A 81 -11.61 -3.05 19.88
C GLN A 81 -11.43 -2.15 18.67
N ALA A 82 -10.41 -2.41 17.84
CA ALA A 82 -10.10 -1.58 16.68
C ALA A 82 -10.84 -1.99 15.42
N ALA A 83 -11.28 -3.25 15.36
CA ALA A 83 -11.86 -3.78 14.12
C ALA A 83 -13.29 -3.32 13.92
N THR A 84 -13.65 -3.15 12.66
CA THR A 84 -15.02 -2.82 12.27
C THR A 84 -15.77 -4.12 12.02
N ILE A 85 -16.99 -4.22 12.58
CA ILE A 85 -17.84 -5.36 12.29
C ILE A 85 -18.36 -5.23 10.87
N LEU A 86 -18.07 -6.25 10.06
CA LEU A 86 -18.54 -6.27 8.68
C LEU A 86 -19.87 -7.00 8.61
N PRO A 87 -20.79 -6.55 7.76
CA PRO A 87 -22.07 -7.25 7.59
C PRO A 87 -21.84 -8.63 6.98
N ALA A 88 -22.65 -9.60 7.42
CA ALA A 88 -22.62 -10.93 6.84
C ALA A 88 -23.02 -10.84 5.37
N ARG A 89 -22.28 -11.55 4.54
CA ARG A 89 -22.63 -11.60 3.13
C ARG A 89 -23.79 -12.55 2.96
N ALA A 90 -24.76 -12.10 2.23
CA ALA A 90 -25.87 -12.96 1.91
C ALA A 90 -25.36 -14.15 1.11
N GLY A 91 -25.41 -15.08 1.79
CA GLY A 91 -24.71 -16.19 1.29
C GLY A 91 -23.28 -16.19 1.74
N GLN A 92 -23.86 -15.02 2.72
CA GLN A 92 -23.22 -14.87 3.11
C GLN A 92 -22.48 -14.75 3.91
N ASN A 93 -22.84 -15.16 4.29
CA ASN A 93 -22.72 -14.94 5.07
C ASN A 93 -21.74 -15.00 5.46
N VAL A 94 -21.97 -15.31 5.65
CA VAL A 94 -21.57 -15.08 5.91
C VAL A 94 -20.69 -15.18 5.98
N ALA A 95 -20.88 -15.72 6.09
CA ALA A 95 -20.68 -15.59 6.02
C ALA A 95 -19.93 -15.64 5.66
N ASP A 96 -20.83 -16.38 5.66
CA ASP A 96 -20.68 -16.36 5.22
C ASP A 96 -20.10 -16.27 4.68
N SER A 97 -20.51 -16.62 4.84
CA SER A 97 -20.58 -16.48 4.41
C SER A 97 -20.07 -16.47 3.88
N THR A 98 -20.55 -16.53 3.63
CA THR A 98 -20.62 -16.39 3.19
C THR A 98 -20.35 -16.31 2.60
N ASP A 99 -20.82 -16.43 2.54
CA ASP A 99 -21.07 -16.22 2.08
C ASP A 99 -20.88 -16.10 1.60
N ASN A 100 -21.35 -16.23 1.50
CA ASN A 100 -21.74 -15.97 1.18
C ASN A 100 -21.46 -15.80 0.84
N ALA A 101 -21.28 -15.51 0.82
CA ALA A 101 -21.66 -15.03 0.64
C ALA A 101 -21.48 -14.82 0.51
#